data_0e716f9b90417d19d902a3ea8ec1fb95
#
_entry.id   0e716f9b90417d19d902a3ea8ec1fb95
#
_cell.length_a   1.000
_cell.length_b   1.000
_cell.length_c   1.000
_cell.angle_alpha   90.00
_cell.angle_beta   90.00
_cell.angle_gamma   90.00
#
_symmetry.space_group_name_H-M   'P 1'
#
loop_
_entity.id
_entity.type
_entity.pdbx_description
1 polymer ?
#
loop_
_entity_poly.entity_id
_entity_poly.type
_entity_poly.pdbx_seq_one_letter_code
_entity_poly.pdbx_strand_id
1 'polypeptide(L)'
;MRRTSRFHTVIAPACRHALFTLALAVFLPSSAMAADKAGCAETAGLARFAGSSIVMCEPTNFQSYVLPLGLAKTDADGAPADGFEKSLTVEGKLTQNVYAAPEGVGSEEVLRTYRADLEAKGYKVLFAADGAQTARIGAFFEAHGPGTELWDDYNSDTAHYLAAVKEDGPAKTYVALFLNQHLSGYNPNFTPAENQVAVRLDTLQVGDLNDQMVKVSAGEIAKDIDASGRVALYGILFDFNEATIKPESRTALDEIGKYLKDHPAQKIYIVGHTDNVGGYDFNMKLSQARAQAVLTDLERNYGIAQSRLRGAGVGFLSPVAPNTTDGGRAKNRRVELLPQ
;
A
#
# COMPACT_ATOMS: atom_id res chain seq x y z
N MET A 1 -5.94 -115.08 11.46
CA MET A 1 -5.40 -114.49 10.26
C MET A 1 -6.24 -113.27 9.91
N ARG A 2 -5.79 -112.08 10.20
CA ARG A 2 -6.52 -110.81 9.96
C ARG A 2 -5.60 -109.93 9.06
N ARG A 3 -6.08 -109.64 7.87
CA ARG A 3 -5.43 -108.65 6.95
C ARG A 3 -5.96 -107.28 7.28
N THR A 4 -5.10 -106.33 7.64
CA THR A 4 -5.40 -104.93 7.84
C THR A 4 -5.15 -104.21 6.54
N SER A 5 -6.20 -103.64 5.98
CA SER A 5 -6.14 -102.76 4.81
C SER A 5 -5.78 -101.30 5.24
N ARG A 6 -4.73 -100.76 4.64
CA ARG A 6 -4.39 -99.30 4.86
C ARG A 6 -5.03 -98.48 3.75
N PHE A 7 -5.88 -97.58 4.10
CA PHE A 7 -6.38 -96.53 3.19
C PHE A 7 -5.38 -95.43 3.12
N HIS A 8 -4.95 -95.10 1.89
CA HIS A 8 -4.17 -93.91 1.60
C HIS A 8 -5.13 -92.73 1.24
N THR A 9 -5.11 -91.68 2.02
CA THR A 9 -5.89 -90.46 1.80
C THR A 9 -5.02 -89.52 0.93
N VAL A 10 -5.46 -89.28 -0.30
CA VAL A 10 -4.84 -88.30 -1.22
C VAL A 10 -5.40 -86.95 -0.91
N ILE A 11 -4.54 -86.04 -0.47
CA ILE A 11 -4.89 -84.63 -0.24
C ILE A 11 -4.66 -83.88 -1.54
N ALA A 12 -5.71 -83.31 -2.15
CA ALA A 12 -5.64 -82.43 -3.31
C ALA A 12 -5.21 -81.00 -2.87
N PRO A 13 -4.37 -80.30 -3.66
CA PRO A 13 -3.96 -78.96 -3.32
C PRO A 13 -5.06 -77.92 -3.62
N ALA A 14 -5.39 -77.06 -2.60
CA ALA A 14 -6.31 -75.98 -2.71
C ALA A 14 -5.76 -74.85 -3.60
N CYS A 15 -6.46 -74.56 -4.68
CA CYS A 15 -6.19 -73.46 -5.61
C CYS A 15 -6.56 -72.13 -4.94
N ARG A 16 -5.57 -71.35 -4.48
CA ARG A 16 -5.76 -69.99 -3.98
C ARG A 16 -5.93 -69.01 -5.16
N HIS A 17 -7.14 -68.56 -5.39
CA HIS A 17 -7.40 -67.45 -6.32
C HIS A 17 -6.95 -66.15 -5.66
N ALA A 18 -5.85 -65.55 -6.14
CA ALA A 18 -5.43 -64.21 -5.80
C ALA A 18 -6.32 -63.22 -6.55
N LEU A 19 -7.23 -62.55 -5.88
CA LEU A 19 -7.96 -61.40 -6.39
C LEU A 19 -6.97 -60.22 -6.48
N PHE A 20 -6.50 -59.90 -7.71
CA PHE A 20 -5.83 -58.65 -8.00
C PHE A 20 -6.87 -57.54 -8.10
N THR A 21 -7.03 -56.74 -7.04
CA THR A 21 -7.77 -55.46 -7.09
C THR A 21 -6.90 -54.45 -7.84
N LEU A 22 -7.26 -54.17 -9.08
CA LEU A 22 -6.69 -53.11 -9.87
C LEU A 22 -7.23 -51.79 -9.34
N ALA A 23 -6.44 -51.08 -8.49
CA ALA A 23 -6.74 -49.73 -8.08
C ALA A 23 -6.55 -48.78 -9.27
N LEU A 24 -7.66 -48.37 -9.87
CA LEU A 24 -7.67 -47.35 -10.90
C LEU A 24 -7.33 -46.01 -10.22
N ALA A 25 -6.09 -45.56 -10.26
CA ALA A 25 -5.70 -44.24 -9.85
C ALA A 25 -6.32 -43.22 -10.82
N VAL A 26 -7.41 -42.57 -10.42
CA VAL A 26 -7.96 -41.42 -11.12
C VAL A 26 -6.95 -40.27 -10.94
N PHE A 27 -6.09 -40.10 -11.94
CA PHE A 27 -5.32 -38.85 -12.06
C PHE A 27 -6.30 -37.75 -12.41
N LEU A 28 -6.75 -36.99 -11.40
CA LEU A 28 -7.36 -35.71 -11.62
C LEU A 28 -6.24 -34.78 -12.16
N PRO A 29 -6.42 -34.13 -13.31
CA PRO A 29 -5.44 -33.15 -13.76
C PRO A 29 -5.38 -32.05 -12.69
N SER A 30 -4.24 -31.93 -12.01
CA SER A 30 -3.92 -30.72 -11.26
C SER A 30 -3.87 -29.58 -12.27
N SER A 31 -4.90 -28.75 -12.30
CA SER A 31 -4.84 -27.48 -13.02
C SER A 31 -3.62 -26.75 -12.47
N ALA A 32 -2.57 -26.63 -13.26
CA ALA A 32 -1.40 -25.85 -12.89
C ALA A 32 -1.90 -24.42 -12.68
N MET A 33 -1.91 -23.94 -11.44
CA MET A 33 -2.19 -22.54 -11.15
C MET A 33 -1.13 -21.71 -11.89
N ALA A 34 -1.58 -20.70 -12.63
CA ALA A 34 -0.66 -19.76 -13.25
C ALA A 34 0.19 -19.11 -12.13
N ALA A 35 1.50 -19.02 -12.35
CA ALA A 35 2.40 -18.43 -11.38
C ALA A 35 2.15 -16.92 -11.30
N ASP A 36 2.26 -16.36 -10.10
CA ASP A 36 2.20 -14.92 -9.92
C ASP A 36 3.34 -14.22 -10.67
N LYS A 37 3.06 -13.01 -11.16
CA LYS A 37 4.06 -12.15 -11.80
C LYS A 37 5.21 -11.88 -10.83
N ALA A 38 6.43 -12.11 -11.27
CA ALA A 38 7.64 -11.87 -10.47
C ALA A 38 7.71 -10.42 -10.00
N GLY A 39 8.03 -10.22 -8.73
CA GLY A 39 8.12 -8.90 -8.10
C GLY A 39 6.81 -8.36 -7.54
N CYS A 40 5.67 -9.00 -7.80
CA CYS A 40 4.40 -8.67 -7.17
C CYS A 40 4.23 -9.40 -5.83
N ALA A 41 3.50 -8.78 -4.91
CA ALA A 41 3.18 -9.35 -3.61
C ALA A 41 1.70 -9.18 -3.29
N GLU A 42 1.17 -10.06 -2.46
CA GLU A 42 -0.20 -9.97 -1.94
C GLU A 42 -0.44 -8.66 -1.21
N THR A 43 -1.67 -8.18 -1.31
CA THR A 43 -2.12 -7.06 -0.49
C THR A 43 -2.25 -7.50 0.97
N ALA A 44 -1.50 -6.86 1.86
CA ALA A 44 -1.50 -7.20 3.28
C ALA A 44 -2.93 -7.15 3.87
N GLY A 45 -3.33 -8.25 4.51
CA GLY A 45 -4.63 -8.36 5.20
C GLY A 45 -5.84 -8.64 4.31
N LEU A 46 -5.69 -8.68 2.98
CA LEU A 46 -6.76 -9.06 2.05
C LEU A 46 -6.38 -10.33 1.28
N ALA A 47 -7.33 -11.25 1.18
CA ALA A 47 -7.15 -12.45 0.37
C ALA A 47 -7.60 -12.20 -1.06
N ARG A 48 -6.93 -12.82 -2.03
CA ARG A 48 -7.43 -12.91 -3.41
C ARG A 48 -8.48 -14.02 -3.54
N PHE A 49 -9.28 -13.98 -4.59
CA PHE A 49 -10.16 -15.09 -4.93
C PHE A 49 -9.35 -16.38 -5.13
N ALA A 50 -9.84 -17.50 -4.59
CA ALA A 50 -9.11 -18.77 -4.61
C ALA A 50 -8.78 -19.22 -6.04
N GLY A 51 -7.53 -19.60 -6.27
CA GLY A 51 -7.05 -20.00 -7.59
C GLY A 51 -6.69 -18.85 -8.54
N SER A 52 -6.85 -17.60 -8.14
CA SER A 52 -6.37 -16.45 -8.93
C SER A 52 -4.86 -16.34 -8.92
N SER A 53 -4.31 -15.71 -9.96
CA SER A 53 -2.89 -15.31 -10.03
C SER A 53 -2.74 -13.80 -10.13
N ILE A 54 -1.66 -13.24 -9.57
CA ILE A 54 -1.32 -11.83 -9.77
C ILE A 54 -0.70 -11.69 -11.16
N VAL A 55 -1.36 -10.95 -12.03
CA VAL A 55 -0.89 -10.74 -13.41
C VAL A 55 -0.19 -9.41 -13.61
N MET A 56 -0.54 -8.40 -12.81
CA MET A 56 0.11 -7.09 -12.81
C MET A 56 0.08 -6.49 -11.39
N CYS A 57 1.06 -5.62 -11.11
CA CYS A 57 1.08 -4.81 -9.90
C CYS A 57 1.90 -3.54 -10.14
N GLU A 58 1.63 -2.52 -9.33
CA GLU A 58 2.50 -1.36 -9.20
C GLU A 58 3.25 -1.39 -7.88
N PRO A 59 4.48 -0.82 -7.84
CA PRO A 59 5.21 -0.68 -6.59
C PRO A 59 4.40 0.10 -5.57
N THR A 60 4.34 -0.41 -4.34
CA THR A 60 3.64 0.27 -3.26
C THR A 60 4.32 1.59 -2.92
N ASN A 61 3.61 2.70 -3.08
CA ASN A 61 4.09 4.06 -2.84
C ASN A 61 3.09 4.86 -2.00
N PHE A 62 3.59 5.88 -1.28
CA PHE A 62 2.73 6.89 -0.69
C PHE A 62 2.33 7.91 -1.75
N GLN A 63 1.03 8.06 -1.98
CA GLN A 63 0.50 9.01 -2.96
C GLN A 63 -0.94 9.42 -2.66
N SER A 64 -1.41 10.44 -3.37
CA SER A 64 -2.81 10.85 -3.39
C SER A 64 -3.60 9.97 -4.36
N TYR A 65 -4.79 9.56 -3.97
CA TYR A 65 -5.69 8.70 -4.74
C TYR A 65 -7.12 9.22 -4.67
N VAL A 66 -7.77 9.30 -5.82
CA VAL A 66 -9.20 9.64 -5.89
C VAL A 66 -10.01 8.36 -5.82
N LEU A 67 -10.75 8.16 -4.73
CA LEU A 67 -11.65 7.04 -4.52
C LEU A 67 -13.05 7.41 -5.04
N PRO A 68 -13.58 6.79 -6.11
CA PRO A 68 -14.94 7.01 -6.56
C PRO A 68 -15.97 6.54 -5.52
N LEU A 69 -16.90 7.42 -5.15
CA LEU A 69 -17.99 7.15 -4.20
C LEU A 69 -19.36 7.48 -4.79
N GLY A 70 -19.44 7.60 -6.08
CA GLY A 70 -20.64 7.89 -6.86
C GLY A 70 -20.40 7.60 -8.33
N LEU A 71 -21.45 7.69 -9.13
CA LEU A 71 -21.36 7.52 -10.57
C LEU A 71 -20.52 8.64 -11.19
N ALA A 72 -20.01 8.39 -12.40
CA ALA A 72 -19.33 9.43 -13.17
C ALA A 72 -20.32 10.56 -13.52
N LYS A 73 -19.82 11.80 -13.46
CA LYS A 73 -20.61 12.98 -13.80
C LYS A 73 -21.05 12.98 -15.26
N THR A 74 -22.23 13.54 -15.48
CA THR A 74 -22.71 13.94 -16.81
C THR A 74 -22.94 15.44 -16.81
N ASP A 75 -22.81 16.07 -17.97
CA ASP A 75 -23.22 17.45 -18.18
C ASP A 75 -24.76 17.60 -18.27
N ALA A 76 -25.22 18.82 -18.54
CA ALA A 76 -26.66 19.13 -18.65
C ALA A 76 -27.38 18.38 -19.80
N ASP A 77 -26.62 17.96 -20.79
CA ASP A 77 -27.14 17.22 -21.98
C ASP A 77 -27.00 15.69 -21.80
N GLY A 78 -26.52 15.23 -20.61
CA GLY A 78 -26.29 13.83 -20.30
C GLY A 78 -25.01 13.26 -20.89
N ALA A 79 -24.15 14.10 -21.50
CA ALA A 79 -22.86 13.68 -22.01
C ALA A 79 -21.84 13.54 -20.87
N PRO A 80 -20.83 12.72 -21.04
CA PRO A 80 -19.80 12.49 -20.04
C PRO A 80 -19.05 13.77 -19.63
N ALA A 81 -18.99 14.07 -18.33
CA ALA A 81 -18.20 15.15 -17.74
C ALA A 81 -17.07 14.59 -16.86
N ASP A 82 -16.06 15.41 -16.54
CA ASP A 82 -14.95 15.00 -15.73
C ASP A 82 -15.34 14.74 -14.27
N GLY A 83 -14.78 13.67 -13.71
CA GLY A 83 -14.91 13.30 -12.31
C GLY A 83 -16.18 12.51 -11.99
N PHE A 84 -16.48 12.42 -10.69
CA PHE A 84 -17.55 11.64 -10.12
C PHE A 84 -18.55 12.54 -9.40
N GLU A 85 -19.83 12.12 -9.31
CA GLU A 85 -20.86 12.81 -8.50
C GLU A 85 -20.40 12.97 -7.06
N LYS A 86 -19.71 11.95 -6.55
CA LYS A 86 -19.06 11.95 -5.26
C LYS A 86 -17.72 11.21 -5.35
N SER A 87 -16.71 11.75 -4.74
CA SER A 87 -15.39 11.11 -4.59
C SER A 87 -14.75 11.53 -3.28
N LEU A 88 -13.75 10.79 -2.86
CA LEU A 88 -12.90 11.11 -1.71
C LEU A 88 -11.44 11.09 -2.17
N THR A 89 -10.73 12.21 -2.05
CA THR A 89 -9.29 12.21 -2.23
C THR A 89 -8.63 11.77 -0.94
N VAL A 90 -7.83 10.73 -1.01
CA VAL A 90 -7.16 10.11 0.13
C VAL A 90 -5.66 10.08 -0.14
N GLU A 91 -4.86 10.43 0.85
CA GLU A 91 -3.41 10.28 0.80
C GLU A 91 -2.97 9.14 1.70
N GLY A 92 -2.17 8.23 1.17
CA GLY A 92 -1.76 7.05 1.89
C GLY A 92 -0.83 6.14 1.09
N LYS A 93 -0.49 5.02 1.71
CA LYS A 93 0.29 3.97 1.07
C LYS A 93 -0.63 3.17 0.14
N LEU A 94 -0.49 3.41 -1.16
CA LEU A 94 -1.28 2.74 -2.20
C LEU A 94 -0.59 1.46 -2.64
N THR A 95 -1.34 0.35 -2.64
CA THR A 95 -0.96 -0.94 -3.24
C THR A 95 -1.98 -1.27 -4.31
N GLN A 96 -1.53 -1.62 -5.51
CA GLN A 96 -2.37 -1.89 -6.67
C GLN A 96 -2.00 -3.23 -7.28
N ASN A 97 -2.94 -4.15 -7.29
CA ASN A 97 -2.77 -5.47 -7.88
C ASN A 97 -3.88 -5.76 -8.88
N VAL A 98 -3.52 -6.43 -9.97
CA VAL A 98 -4.48 -7.02 -10.91
C VAL A 98 -4.34 -8.53 -10.85
N TYR A 99 -5.48 -9.19 -10.65
CA TYR A 99 -5.59 -10.64 -10.60
C TYR A 99 -6.37 -11.16 -11.79
N ALA A 100 -5.97 -12.32 -12.30
CA ALA A 100 -6.80 -13.14 -13.17
C ALA A 100 -7.45 -14.24 -12.32
N ALA A 101 -8.78 -14.29 -12.30
CA ALA A 101 -9.51 -15.37 -11.66
C ALA A 101 -9.39 -16.66 -12.49
N PRO A 102 -9.67 -17.85 -11.92
CA PRO A 102 -9.72 -19.09 -12.69
C PRO A 102 -10.72 -18.99 -13.86
N GLU A 103 -10.41 -19.67 -14.96
CA GLU A 103 -11.34 -19.77 -16.09
C GLU A 103 -12.68 -20.39 -15.67
N GLY A 104 -13.76 -19.92 -16.26
CA GLY A 104 -15.12 -20.44 -16.01
C GLY A 104 -15.79 -19.92 -14.74
N VAL A 105 -15.14 -19.01 -14.01
CA VAL A 105 -15.73 -18.33 -12.84
C VAL A 105 -16.42 -17.06 -13.30
N GLY A 106 -17.64 -16.81 -12.83
CA GLY A 106 -18.41 -15.60 -13.16
C GLY A 106 -18.04 -14.40 -12.30
N SER A 107 -18.16 -13.19 -12.86
CA SER A 107 -17.83 -11.93 -12.15
C SER A 107 -18.66 -11.72 -10.89
N GLU A 108 -19.92 -12.09 -10.89
CA GLU A 108 -20.80 -12.01 -9.73
C GLU A 108 -20.34 -12.90 -8.56
N GLU A 109 -19.83 -14.11 -8.84
CA GLU A 109 -19.28 -15.02 -7.83
C GLU A 109 -18.03 -14.42 -7.20
N VAL A 110 -17.15 -13.87 -8.03
CA VAL A 110 -15.92 -13.21 -7.58
C VAL A 110 -16.26 -12.01 -6.71
N LEU A 111 -17.18 -11.12 -7.16
CA LEU A 111 -17.64 -9.96 -6.40
C LEU A 111 -18.19 -10.36 -5.02
N ARG A 112 -19.08 -11.33 -4.96
CA ARG A 112 -19.68 -11.80 -3.70
C ARG A 112 -18.65 -12.34 -2.73
N THR A 113 -17.65 -13.05 -3.25
CA THR A 113 -16.56 -13.59 -2.44
C THR A 113 -15.72 -12.47 -1.83
N TYR A 114 -15.31 -11.47 -2.63
CA TYR A 114 -14.58 -10.30 -2.11
C TYR A 114 -15.41 -9.50 -1.11
N ARG A 115 -16.70 -9.24 -1.42
CA ARG A 115 -17.60 -8.52 -0.51
C ARG A 115 -17.72 -9.23 0.83
N ALA A 116 -17.94 -10.55 0.84
CA ALA A 116 -18.06 -11.33 2.07
C ALA A 116 -16.76 -11.33 2.89
N ASP A 117 -15.58 -11.43 2.24
CA ASP A 117 -14.28 -11.36 2.91
C ASP A 117 -14.04 -9.97 3.52
N LEU A 118 -14.34 -8.90 2.79
CA LEU A 118 -14.23 -7.53 3.29
C LEU A 118 -15.14 -7.29 4.50
N GLU A 119 -16.41 -7.68 4.41
CA GLU A 119 -17.38 -7.53 5.50
C GLU A 119 -16.98 -8.34 6.75
N ALA A 120 -16.50 -9.58 6.56
CA ALA A 120 -16.00 -10.43 7.66
C ALA A 120 -14.76 -9.82 8.35
N LYS A 121 -13.96 -9.02 7.63
CA LYS A 121 -12.79 -8.30 8.17
C LYS A 121 -13.13 -6.92 8.73
N GLY A 122 -14.41 -6.56 8.78
CA GLY A 122 -14.91 -5.31 9.36
C GLY A 122 -14.88 -4.10 8.42
N TYR A 123 -14.71 -4.31 7.12
CA TYR A 123 -14.88 -3.23 6.15
C TYR A 123 -16.36 -2.87 5.98
N LYS A 124 -16.61 -1.58 5.83
CA LYS A 124 -17.93 -1.03 5.49
C LYS A 124 -17.93 -0.62 4.01
N VAL A 125 -18.89 -1.11 3.24
CA VAL A 125 -19.09 -0.68 1.87
C VAL A 125 -19.55 0.77 1.86
N LEU A 126 -18.87 1.62 1.10
CA LEU A 126 -19.17 3.05 0.93
C LEU A 126 -19.99 3.31 -0.32
N PHE A 127 -19.69 2.58 -1.40
CA PHE A 127 -20.37 2.69 -2.70
C PHE A 127 -20.17 1.40 -3.48
N ALA A 128 -21.17 1.07 -4.31
CA ALA A 128 -21.08 -0.01 -5.30
C ALA A 128 -21.85 0.39 -6.56
N ALA A 129 -21.39 -0.10 -7.71
CA ALA A 129 -22.03 0.06 -9.00
C ALA A 129 -21.85 -1.20 -9.83
N ASP A 130 -22.84 -1.52 -10.64
CA ASP A 130 -22.89 -2.74 -11.44
C ASP A 130 -23.25 -2.44 -12.90
N GLY A 131 -22.79 -3.29 -13.80
CA GLY A 131 -23.15 -3.22 -15.21
C GLY A 131 -22.73 -1.91 -15.88
N ALA A 132 -23.56 -1.39 -16.75
CA ALA A 132 -23.29 -0.17 -17.53
C ALA A 132 -22.96 1.07 -16.68
N GLN A 133 -23.35 1.11 -15.40
CA GLN A 133 -23.01 2.20 -14.49
C GLN A 133 -21.51 2.27 -14.20
N THR A 134 -20.79 1.16 -14.38
CA THR A 134 -19.35 1.08 -14.12
C THR A 134 -18.49 1.59 -15.27
N ALA A 135 -19.01 1.78 -16.47
CA ALA A 135 -18.24 2.04 -17.68
C ALA A 135 -17.23 3.19 -17.54
N ARG A 136 -17.59 4.27 -16.86
CA ARG A 136 -16.70 5.41 -16.64
C ARG A 136 -15.80 5.26 -15.41
N ILE A 137 -16.19 4.41 -14.47
CA ILE A 137 -15.31 3.99 -13.39
C ILE A 137 -14.21 3.12 -13.98
N GLY A 138 -14.54 2.22 -14.94
CA GLY A 138 -13.56 1.46 -15.71
C GLY A 138 -12.55 2.36 -16.43
N ALA A 139 -13.03 3.37 -17.16
CA ALA A 139 -12.19 4.35 -17.83
C ALA A 139 -11.26 5.13 -16.86
N PHE A 140 -11.71 5.39 -15.63
CA PHE A 140 -10.83 5.96 -14.60
C PHE A 140 -9.69 5.00 -14.22
N PHE A 141 -9.98 3.72 -14.03
CA PHE A 141 -8.97 2.71 -13.75
C PHE A 141 -8.02 2.49 -14.92
N GLU A 142 -8.52 2.61 -16.14
CA GLU A 142 -7.74 2.58 -17.37
C GLU A 142 -6.68 3.71 -17.39
N ALA A 143 -7.07 4.91 -17.04
CA ALA A 143 -6.18 6.07 -17.04
C ALA A 143 -5.18 6.09 -15.85
N HIS A 144 -5.35 5.26 -14.81
CA HIS A 144 -4.61 5.36 -13.56
C HIS A 144 -4.17 3.98 -13.03
N GLY A 145 -2.90 3.64 -13.20
CA GLY A 145 -2.26 2.48 -12.58
C GLY A 145 -2.18 1.24 -13.49
N PRO A 146 -1.98 0.03 -12.92
CA PRO A 146 -1.66 -1.16 -13.69
C PRO A 146 -2.85 -1.69 -14.48
N GLY A 147 -2.55 -2.31 -15.63
CA GLY A 147 -3.53 -3.03 -16.42
C GLY A 147 -4.46 -2.15 -17.24
N THR A 148 -3.98 -0.99 -17.68
CA THR A 148 -4.76 -0.06 -18.49
C THR A 148 -5.43 -0.74 -19.68
N GLU A 149 -4.71 -1.60 -20.39
CA GLU A 149 -5.23 -2.31 -21.58
C GLU A 149 -6.27 -3.42 -21.25
N LEU A 150 -6.42 -3.81 -19.98
CA LEU A 150 -7.45 -4.78 -19.57
C LEU A 150 -8.83 -4.18 -19.46
N TRP A 151 -8.95 -2.86 -19.48
CA TRP A 151 -10.18 -2.15 -19.24
C TRP A 151 -10.82 -1.61 -20.53
N ASP A 152 -10.10 -1.72 -21.67
CA ASP A 152 -10.56 -1.26 -22.98
C ASP A 152 -11.57 -2.18 -23.63
N ASP A 153 -11.45 -3.50 -23.43
CA ASP A 153 -12.24 -4.51 -24.11
C ASP A 153 -12.86 -5.48 -23.09
N TYR A 154 -13.90 -5.02 -22.41
CA TYR A 154 -14.61 -5.80 -21.41
C TYR A 154 -16.12 -5.76 -21.61
N ASN A 155 -16.81 -6.77 -21.09
CA ASN A 155 -18.25 -6.80 -21.07
C ASN A 155 -18.78 -5.92 -19.92
N SER A 156 -19.28 -4.73 -20.26
CA SER A 156 -19.80 -3.78 -19.27
C SER A 156 -20.94 -4.34 -18.42
N ASP A 157 -21.76 -5.26 -18.98
CA ASP A 157 -22.87 -5.87 -18.24
C ASP A 157 -22.39 -6.78 -17.09
N THR A 158 -21.14 -7.25 -17.16
CA THR A 158 -20.51 -8.12 -16.15
C THR A 158 -19.52 -7.37 -15.26
N ALA A 159 -19.40 -6.06 -15.44
CA ALA A 159 -18.50 -5.24 -14.68
C ALA A 159 -19.11 -4.83 -13.33
N HIS A 160 -18.25 -4.78 -12.30
CA HIS A 160 -18.64 -4.40 -10.94
C HIS A 160 -17.60 -3.50 -10.32
N TYR A 161 -18.05 -2.56 -9.52
CA TYR A 161 -17.21 -1.71 -8.71
C TYR A 161 -17.69 -1.71 -7.26
N LEU A 162 -16.75 -1.71 -6.32
CA LEU A 162 -17.02 -1.60 -4.89
C LEU A 162 -15.93 -0.77 -4.21
N ALA A 163 -16.34 0.26 -3.47
CA ALA A 163 -15.49 1.00 -2.56
C ALA A 163 -15.85 0.66 -1.12
N ALA A 164 -14.85 0.42 -0.28
CA ALA A 164 -15.04 0.09 1.13
C ALA A 164 -13.99 0.76 2.01
N VAL A 165 -14.28 0.86 3.32
CA VAL A 165 -13.33 1.37 4.33
C VAL A 165 -13.35 0.51 5.57
N LYS A 166 -12.18 0.29 6.16
CA LYS A 166 -12.01 -0.21 7.52
C LYS A 166 -11.35 0.85 8.37
N GLU A 167 -11.86 1.07 9.57
CA GLU A 167 -11.34 2.01 10.55
C GLU A 167 -10.82 1.24 11.76
N ASP A 168 -9.51 1.32 12.01
CA ASP A 168 -8.83 0.72 13.16
C ASP A 168 -8.24 1.86 14.01
N GLY A 169 -9.07 2.48 14.84
CA GLY A 169 -8.69 3.67 15.59
C GLY A 169 -8.39 4.86 14.65
N PRO A 170 -7.20 5.48 14.73
CA PRO A 170 -6.80 6.56 13.82
C PRO A 170 -6.43 6.07 12.41
N ALA A 171 -6.08 4.80 12.26
CA ALA A 171 -5.73 4.22 10.98
C ALA A 171 -6.98 3.86 10.17
N LYS A 172 -6.93 4.12 8.86
CA LYS A 172 -7.99 3.74 7.92
C LYS A 172 -7.39 2.99 6.73
N THR A 173 -8.09 1.96 6.29
CA THR A 173 -7.75 1.28 5.04
C THR A 173 -8.94 1.41 4.09
N TYR A 174 -8.73 2.08 2.96
CA TYR A 174 -9.70 2.14 1.88
C TYR A 174 -9.40 1.06 0.84
N VAL A 175 -10.45 0.55 0.24
CA VAL A 175 -10.41 -0.45 -0.83
C VAL A 175 -11.22 0.08 -2.00
N ALA A 176 -10.65 -0.02 -3.21
CA ALA A 176 -11.36 0.10 -4.46
C ALA A 176 -11.18 -1.22 -5.23
N LEU A 177 -12.27 -1.91 -5.48
CA LEU A 177 -12.33 -3.15 -6.22
C LEU A 177 -13.07 -2.90 -7.53
N PHE A 178 -12.42 -3.14 -8.67
CA PHE A 178 -13.05 -3.15 -9.98
C PHE A 178 -12.80 -4.49 -10.65
N LEU A 179 -13.83 -5.09 -11.19
CA LEU A 179 -13.73 -6.37 -11.86
C LEU A 179 -14.66 -6.46 -13.07
N ASN A 180 -14.27 -7.21 -14.07
CA ASN A 180 -15.04 -7.44 -15.28
C ASN A 180 -14.68 -8.79 -15.92
N GLN A 181 -15.51 -9.25 -16.88
CA GLN A 181 -15.16 -10.34 -17.78
C GLN A 181 -14.59 -9.75 -19.08
N HIS A 182 -13.41 -10.19 -19.43
CA HIS A 182 -12.70 -9.74 -20.63
C HIS A 182 -13.33 -10.32 -21.91
N LEU A 183 -13.49 -9.49 -22.94
CA LEU A 183 -14.10 -9.92 -24.20
C LEU A 183 -13.09 -10.53 -25.18
N SER A 184 -11.90 -9.94 -25.29
CA SER A 184 -10.83 -10.41 -26.18
C SER A 184 -9.64 -10.95 -25.41
N GLY A 185 -8.91 -11.88 -26.01
CA GLY A 185 -7.79 -12.57 -25.38
C GLY A 185 -6.45 -11.86 -25.50
N TYR A 186 -6.34 -10.63 -26.00
CA TYR A 186 -5.06 -9.97 -26.19
C TYR A 186 -4.78 -8.90 -25.14
N ASN A 187 -3.64 -9.04 -24.47
CA ASN A 187 -3.01 -8.00 -23.68
C ASN A 187 -1.49 -8.23 -23.71
N PRO A 188 -0.65 -7.20 -23.92
CA PRO A 188 0.81 -7.37 -24.03
C PRO A 188 1.47 -7.89 -22.73
N ASN A 189 0.84 -7.68 -21.58
CA ASN A 189 1.39 -8.11 -20.29
C ASN A 189 0.77 -9.42 -19.78
N PHE A 190 -0.45 -9.71 -20.20
CA PHE A 190 -1.22 -10.88 -19.81
C PHE A 190 -2.30 -11.14 -20.86
N THR A 191 -2.44 -12.38 -21.32
CA THR A 191 -3.49 -12.77 -22.27
C THR A 191 -4.59 -13.51 -21.50
N PRO A 192 -5.69 -12.83 -21.11
CA PRO A 192 -6.81 -13.49 -20.44
C PRO A 192 -7.51 -14.43 -21.41
N ALA A 193 -8.11 -15.49 -20.90
CA ALA A 193 -9.05 -16.29 -21.70
C ALA A 193 -10.35 -15.47 -21.96
N GLU A 194 -11.07 -15.80 -23.02
CA GLU A 194 -12.37 -15.21 -23.28
C GLU A 194 -13.30 -15.41 -22.08
N ASN A 195 -13.96 -14.34 -21.63
CA ASN A 195 -14.80 -14.28 -20.44
C ASN A 195 -14.08 -14.54 -19.10
N GLN A 196 -12.76 -14.59 -19.07
CA GLN A 196 -12.02 -14.67 -17.82
C GLN A 196 -12.17 -13.37 -17.01
N VAL A 197 -12.41 -13.50 -15.70
CA VAL A 197 -12.56 -12.34 -14.82
C VAL A 197 -11.21 -11.76 -14.48
N ALA A 198 -11.03 -10.47 -14.82
CA ALA A 198 -9.94 -9.63 -14.33
C ALA A 198 -10.43 -8.84 -13.11
N VAL A 199 -9.59 -8.78 -12.07
CA VAL A 199 -9.89 -8.10 -10.81
C VAL A 199 -8.79 -7.12 -10.51
N ARG A 200 -9.09 -5.83 -10.46
CA ARG A 200 -8.19 -4.82 -9.91
C ARG A 200 -8.58 -4.52 -8.47
N LEU A 201 -7.60 -4.64 -7.58
CA LEU A 201 -7.73 -4.36 -6.17
C LEU A 201 -6.72 -3.28 -5.79
N ASP A 202 -7.22 -2.07 -5.56
CA ASP A 202 -6.45 -0.95 -5.03
C ASP A 202 -6.74 -0.80 -3.54
N THR A 203 -5.70 -0.70 -2.72
CA THR A 203 -5.83 -0.48 -1.28
C THR A 203 -5.00 0.70 -0.85
N LEU A 204 -5.60 1.60 -0.07
CA LEU A 204 -4.92 2.73 0.54
C LEU A 204 -4.90 2.57 2.05
N GLN A 205 -3.72 2.48 2.59
CA GLN A 205 -3.49 2.54 4.03
C GLN A 205 -3.20 3.99 4.44
N VAL A 206 -4.18 4.58 5.13
CA VAL A 206 -4.04 5.91 5.75
C VAL A 206 -3.68 5.66 7.21
N GLY A 207 -2.48 5.98 7.57
CA GLY A 207 -1.97 5.94 8.93
C GLY A 207 -1.18 7.21 9.18
N ASP A 208 -0.81 7.44 10.43
CA ASP A 208 0.09 8.53 10.72
C ASP A 208 1.37 8.37 9.88
N LEU A 209 1.65 9.34 9.03
CA LEU A 209 2.94 9.47 8.32
C LEU A 209 4.14 9.39 9.27
N ASN A 210 3.88 9.53 10.55
CA ASN A 210 4.86 9.50 11.64
C ASN A 210 5.53 8.14 11.84
N ASP A 211 4.99 7.04 11.34
CA ASP A 211 5.59 5.71 11.51
C ASP A 211 6.77 5.43 10.55
N GLN A 212 6.94 6.26 9.53
CA GLN A 212 8.09 6.17 8.59
C GLN A 212 9.16 7.25 8.84
N MET A 213 8.87 8.20 9.69
CA MET A 213 9.90 9.10 10.19
C MET A 213 10.74 8.31 11.17
N VAL A 214 12.03 8.16 10.87
CA VAL A 214 13.00 7.61 11.82
C VAL A 214 12.78 8.37 13.12
N LYS A 215 12.24 7.70 14.15
CA LYS A 215 12.15 8.24 15.50
C LYS A 215 13.58 8.29 16.00
N VAL A 216 14.26 9.40 15.72
CA VAL A 216 15.63 9.58 16.15
C VAL A 216 15.59 9.75 17.67
N SER A 217 15.97 8.70 18.39
CA SER A 217 16.09 8.74 19.84
C SER A 217 17.27 9.64 20.26
N ALA A 218 17.27 10.11 21.50
CA ALA A 218 18.41 10.88 22.03
C ALA A 218 19.74 10.15 21.87
N GLY A 219 19.75 8.82 21.99
CA GLY A 219 20.94 7.99 21.76
C GLY A 219 21.39 7.95 20.29
N GLU A 220 20.44 7.92 19.35
CA GLU A 220 20.75 8.00 17.92
C GLU A 220 21.22 9.40 17.53
N ILE A 221 20.62 10.47 18.10
CA ILE A 221 21.11 11.84 17.94
C ILE A 221 22.58 11.93 18.33
N ALA A 222 22.98 11.41 19.50
CA ALA A 222 24.36 11.39 19.94
C ALA A 222 25.25 10.63 18.97
N LYS A 223 24.85 9.42 18.58
CA LYS A 223 25.60 8.56 17.66
C LYS A 223 25.82 9.20 16.29
N ASP A 224 24.77 9.81 15.71
CA ASP A 224 24.85 10.43 14.39
C ASP A 224 25.71 11.70 14.43
N ILE A 225 25.61 12.50 15.50
CA ILE A 225 26.48 13.65 15.72
C ILE A 225 27.94 13.23 15.84
N ASP A 226 28.23 12.17 16.60
CA ASP A 226 29.60 11.67 16.78
C ASP A 226 30.16 11.09 15.47
N ALA A 227 29.34 10.42 14.68
CA ALA A 227 29.74 9.76 13.44
C ALA A 227 29.90 10.71 12.25
N SER A 228 29.02 11.71 12.12
CA SER A 228 28.89 12.54 10.91
C SER A 228 28.97 14.05 11.16
N GLY A 229 29.06 14.47 12.42
CA GLY A 229 29.04 15.88 12.81
C GLY A 229 27.68 16.54 12.71
N ARG A 230 26.62 15.80 12.38
CA ARG A 230 25.24 16.31 12.28
C ARG A 230 24.23 15.19 12.38
N VAL A 231 22.99 15.55 12.68
CA VAL A 231 21.83 14.64 12.56
C VAL A 231 20.69 15.34 11.84
N ALA A 232 20.06 14.66 10.88
CA ALA A 232 18.88 15.14 10.18
C ALA A 232 17.62 14.65 10.90
N LEU A 233 16.71 15.58 11.18
CA LEU A 233 15.46 15.34 11.91
C LEU A 233 14.27 15.55 10.98
N TYR A 234 13.65 14.46 10.58
CA TYR A 234 12.47 14.47 9.72
C TYR A 234 11.15 14.55 10.51
N GLY A 235 11.19 14.31 11.83
CA GLY A 235 10.03 14.35 12.71
C GLY A 235 9.59 15.74 13.17
N ILE A 236 10.25 16.82 12.71
CA ILE A 236 9.83 18.20 12.98
C ILE A 236 8.97 18.66 11.80
N LEU A 237 7.66 18.74 12.03
CA LEU A 237 6.66 19.08 11.03
C LEU A 237 6.16 20.51 11.24
N PHE A 238 5.85 21.19 10.14
CA PHE A 238 5.36 22.57 10.12
C PHE A 238 4.08 22.66 9.29
N ASP A 239 3.27 23.68 9.54
CA ASP A 239 2.16 24.00 8.67
C ASP A 239 2.66 24.46 7.29
N PHE A 240 1.79 24.32 6.29
CA PHE A 240 2.15 24.61 4.90
C PHE A 240 2.57 26.07 4.74
N ASN A 241 3.79 26.30 4.20
CA ASN A 241 4.39 27.64 4.05
C ASN A 241 4.57 28.45 5.35
N GLU A 242 4.50 27.80 6.51
CA GLU A 242 4.62 28.47 7.82
C GLU A 242 5.76 27.88 8.65
N ALA A 243 6.07 28.56 9.76
CA ALA A 243 7.00 28.12 10.78
C ALA A 243 6.29 27.61 12.05
N THR A 244 4.97 27.46 11.99
CA THR A 244 4.15 26.90 13.08
C THR A 244 4.46 25.41 13.21
N ILE A 245 5.00 24.98 14.35
CA ILE A 245 5.33 23.60 14.64
C ILE A 245 4.04 22.83 14.90
N LYS A 246 3.84 21.71 14.18
CA LYS A 246 2.68 20.84 14.37
C LYS A 246 2.79 20.04 15.68
N PRO A 247 1.64 19.70 16.32
CA PRO A 247 1.63 18.89 17.54
C PRO A 247 2.35 17.54 17.43
N GLU A 248 2.33 16.95 16.25
CA GLU A 248 2.97 15.67 15.92
C GLU A 248 4.51 15.71 16.06
N SER A 249 5.10 16.90 16.02
CA SER A 249 6.55 17.09 16.23
C SER A 249 6.98 16.88 17.69
N ARG A 250 6.04 16.75 18.62
CA ARG A 250 6.33 16.69 20.06
C ARG A 250 7.30 15.55 20.40
N THR A 251 7.09 14.36 19.86
CA THR A 251 7.97 13.20 20.11
C THR A 251 9.42 13.49 19.70
N ALA A 252 9.64 14.12 18.54
CA ALA A 252 10.99 14.45 18.09
C ALA A 252 11.60 15.56 18.95
N LEU A 253 10.83 16.56 19.35
CA LEU A 253 11.30 17.61 20.26
C LEU A 253 11.63 17.09 21.65
N ASP A 254 10.90 16.09 22.17
CA ASP A 254 11.16 15.42 23.43
C ASP A 254 12.55 14.72 23.39
N GLU A 255 12.87 14.03 22.32
CA GLU A 255 14.17 13.36 22.17
C GLU A 255 15.33 14.34 22.02
N ILE A 256 15.12 15.46 21.29
CA ILE A 256 16.13 16.55 21.23
C ILE A 256 16.34 17.17 22.60
N GLY A 257 15.23 17.49 23.30
CA GLY A 257 15.27 18.05 24.65
C GLY A 257 16.01 17.13 25.63
N LYS A 258 15.75 15.80 25.55
CA LYS A 258 16.45 14.78 26.34
C LYS A 258 17.94 14.76 25.99
N TYR A 259 18.31 14.66 24.72
CA TYR A 259 19.71 14.69 24.27
C TYR A 259 20.46 15.89 24.84
N LEU A 260 19.87 17.11 24.75
CA LEU A 260 20.53 18.31 25.23
C LEU A 260 20.61 18.40 26.77
N LYS A 261 19.69 17.76 27.50
CA LYS A 261 19.78 17.64 28.97
C LYS A 261 20.85 16.64 29.38
N ASP A 262 20.97 15.52 28.69
CA ASP A 262 21.98 14.48 28.94
C ASP A 262 23.40 14.97 28.56
N HIS A 263 23.50 16.00 27.67
CA HIS A 263 24.75 16.62 27.23
C HIS A 263 24.81 18.11 27.56
N PRO A 264 24.92 18.54 28.84
CA PRO A 264 24.75 19.93 29.26
C PRO A 264 25.79 20.90 28.70
N ALA A 265 26.97 20.41 28.34
CA ALA A 265 28.04 21.23 27.73
C ALA A 265 27.85 21.42 26.21
N GLN A 266 27.00 20.61 25.57
CA GLN A 266 26.81 20.64 24.12
C GLN A 266 26.08 21.92 23.70
N LYS A 267 26.66 22.63 22.74
CA LYS A 267 26.00 23.74 22.01
C LYS A 267 25.75 23.29 20.62
N ILE A 268 24.60 23.71 20.03
CA ILE A 268 24.16 23.28 18.71
C ILE A 268 23.69 24.44 17.84
N TYR A 269 23.88 24.28 16.53
CA TYR A 269 23.11 24.97 15.51
C TYR A 269 21.89 24.12 15.16
N ILE A 270 20.73 24.77 15.02
CA ILE A 270 19.48 24.23 14.50
C ILE A 270 19.36 24.80 13.09
N VAL A 271 19.45 23.95 12.07
CA VAL A 271 19.47 24.37 10.66
C VAL A 271 18.19 23.93 9.97
N GLY A 272 17.43 24.93 9.51
CA GLY A 272 16.20 24.68 8.73
C GLY A 272 16.51 24.56 7.23
N HIS A 273 15.82 23.62 6.59
CA HIS A 273 15.90 23.36 5.15
C HIS A 273 14.51 23.38 4.52
N THR A 274 14.44 23.69 3.21
CA THR A 274 13.23 23.59 2.40
C THR A 274 13.48 22.73 1.17
N ASP A 275 12.43 22.37 0.46
CA ASP A 275 12.52 21.97 -0.93
C ASP A 275 12.67 23.20 -1.85
N ASN A 276 12.73 22.98 -3.17
CA ASN A 276 12.90 24.04 -4.16
C ASN A 276 11.58 24.65 -4.66
N VAL A 277 10.45 24.39 -4.02
CA VAL A 277 9.17 25.01 -4.37
C VAL A 277 9.14 26.45 -3.83
N GLY A 278 8.90 27.41 -4.71
CA GLY A 278 8.93 28.84 -4.37
C GLY A 278 10.28 29.54 -4.64
N GLY A 279 10.30 30.85 -4.40
CA GLY A 279 11.49 31.68 -4.66
C GLY A 279 12.59 31.51 -3.61
N TYR A 280 13.81 31.87 -4.00
CA TYR A 280 15.00 31.80 -3.13
C TYR A 280 14.82 32.55 -1.81
N ASP A 281 14.47 33.85 -1.87
CA ASP A 281 14.34 34.70 -0.68
C ASP A 281 13.23 34.22 0.27
N PHE A 282 12.14 33.71 -0.28
CA PHE A 282 11.07 33.10 0.49
C PHE A 282 11.56 31.89 1.28
N ASN A 283 12.23 30.94 0.60
CA ASN A 283 12.75 29.72 1.21
C ASN A 283 13.85 29.99 2.24
N MET A 284 14.70 30.99 2.01
CA MET A 284 15.70 31.43 2.99
C MET A 284 15.03 31.94 4.28
N LYS A 285 14.03 32.81 4.14
CA LYS A 285 13.26 33.34 5.29
C LYS A 285 12.48 32.24 5.99
N LEU A 286 11.80 31.35 5.25
CA LEU A 286 11.00 30.26 5.81
C LEU A 286 11.87 29.28 6.61
N SER A 287 13.01 28.88 6.05
CA SER A 287 13.93 27.97 6.73
C SER A 287 14.51 28.57 8.00
N GLN A 288 14.87 29.87 7.98
CA GLN A 288 15.32 30.62 9.16
C GLN A 288 14.23 30.70 10.24
N ALA A 289 12.99 31.01 9.85
CA ALA A 289 11.86 31.08 10.77
C ALA A 289 11.56 29.73 11.43
N ARG A 290 11.64 28.62 10.66
CA ARG A 290 11.46 27.26 11.17
C ARG A 290 12.55 26.87 12.19
N ALA A 291 13.82 27.16 11.87
CA ALA A 291 14.91 26.95 12.82
C ALA A 291 14.71 27.73 14.13
N GLN A 292 14.24 28.99 14.03
CA GLN A 292 13.96 29.83 15.17
C GLN A 292 12.76 29.33 16.00
N ALA A 293 11.72 28.77 15.35
CA ALA A 293 10.59 28.17 16.04
C ALA A 293 11.00 26.97 16.88
N VAL A 294 11.84 26.08 16.34
CA VAL A 294 12.41 24.93 17.09
C VAL A 294 13.28 25.40 18.25
N LEU A 295 14.13 26.38 18.03
CA LEU A 295 14.95 26.98 19.09
C LEU A 295 14.09 27.50 20.24
N THR A 296 13.04 28.28 19.92
CA THR A 296 12.12 28.86 20.90
C THR A 296 11.37 27.77 21.67
N ASP A 297 10.96 26.68 20.99
CA ASP A 297 10.30 25.55 21.64
C ASP A 297 11.23 24.83 22.63
N LEU A 298 12.48 24.57 22.23
CA LEU A 298 13.49 23.95 23.10
C LEU A 298 13.83 24.82 24.34
N GLU A 299 13.89 26.12 24.16
CA GLU A 299 14.09 27.07 25.28
C GLU A 299 12.90 27.04 26.23
N ARG A 300 11.68 27.22 25.74
CA ARG A 300 10.48 27.42 26.55
C ARG A 300 9.98 26.13 27.20
N ASN A 301 9.92 25.05 26.44
CA ASN A 301 9.28 23.81 26.86
C ASN A 301 10.24 22.81 27.48
N TYR A 302 11.54 22.89 27.15
CA TYR A 302 12.57 21.95 27.66
C TYR A 302 13.59 22.60 28.56
N GLY A 303 13.58 23.95 28.71
CA GLY A 303 14.47 24.70 29.58
C GLY A 303 15.92 24.73 29.11
N ILE A 304 16.16 24.54 27.80
CA ILE A 304 17.52 24.60 27.24
C ILE A 304 17.95 26.06 27.15
N ALA A 305 19.11 26.37 27.75
CA ALA A 305 19.60 27.77 27.77
C ALA A 305 19.85 28.30 26.35
N GLN A 306 19.34 29.50 26.04
CA GLN A 306 19.48 30.17 24.74
C GLN A 306 20.94 30.26 24.29
N SER A 307 21.88 30.44 25.21
CA SER A 307 23.32 30.52 24.91
C SER A 307 23.91 29.24 24.32
N ARG A 308 23.17 28.14 24.38
CA ARG A 308 23.53 26.84 23.81
C ARG A 308 22.95 26.62 22.40
N LEU A 309 22.01 27.45 21.95
CA LEU A 309 21.25 27.25 20.75
C LEU A 309 21.47 28.40 19.74
N ARG A 310 21.63 28.06 18.48
CA ARG A 310 21.63 29.02 17.37
C ARG A 310 20.80 28.50 16.21
N GLY A 311 19.87 29.31 15.71
CA GLY A 311 19.05 29.01 14.55
C GLY A 311 19.67 29.54 13.26
N ALA A 312 19.71 28.73 12.22
CA ALA A 312 20.11 29.13 10.86
C ALA A 312 19.17 28.54 9.81
N GLY A 313 18.95 29.28 8.73
CA GLY A 313 18.17 28.81 7.58
C GLY A 313 19.04 28.78 6.33
N VAL A 314 18.98 27.71 5.56
CA VAL A 314 19.73 27.55 4.31
C VAL A 314 18.84 27.37 3.09
N GLY A 315 17.52 27.50 3.26
CA GLY A 315 16.56 27.31 2.17
C GLY A 315 16.75 25.93 1.50
N PHE A 316 16.77 25.91 0.19
CA PHE A 316 16.99 24.70 -0.62
C PHE A 316 18.44 24.51 -1.08
N LEU A 317 19.41 25.24 -0.52
CA LEU A 317 20.80 25.21 -0.99
C LEU A 317 21.57 23.95 -0.62
N SER A 318 21.06 23.13 0.30
CA SER A 318 21.70 21.89 0.74
C SER A 318 20.74 20.70 0.62
N PRO A 319 20.38 20.28 -0.61
CA PRO A 319 19.48 19.15 -0.80
C PRO A 319 20.19 17.83 -0.48
N VAL A 320 19.45 16.90 0.14
CA VAL A 320 19.90 15.52 0.40
C VAL A 320 19.26 14.50 -0.55
N ALA A 321 18.30 14.96 -1.35
CA ALA A 321 17.64 14.15 -2.37
C ALA A 321 17.21 15.03 -3.56
N PRO A 322 16.95 14.45 -4.75
CA PRO A 322 16.45 15.19 -5.91
C PRO A 322 15.11 15.89 -5.63
N ASN A 323 15.02 17.17 -5.95
CA ASN A 323 13.77 17.95 -5.83
C ASN A 323 12.75 17.66 -6.95
N THR A 324 13.07 16.77 -7.88
CA THR A 324 12.22 16.41 -9.02
C THR A 324 11.09 15.44 -8.62
N THR A 325 11.19 14.79 -7.47
CA THR A 325 10.20 13.85 -6.95
C THR A 325 9.62 14.34 -5.60
N ASP A 326 8.37 13.99 -5.30
CA ASP A 326 7.74 14.34 -4.02
C ASP A 326 8.48 13.73 -2.83
N GLY A 327 8.92 12.48 -2.94
CA GLY A 327 9.73 11.82 -1.91
C GLY A 327 11.09 12.51 -1.69
N GLY A 328 11.71 13.01 -2.75
CA GLY A 328 12.95 13.77 -2.65
C GLY A 328 12.72 15.14 -2.00
N ARG A 329 11.67 15.86 -2.39
CA ARG A 329 11.26 17.12 -1.76
C ARG A 329 10.95 16.93 -0.27
N ALA A 330 10.25 15.83 0.09
CA ALA A 330 9.97 15.52 1.49
C ALA A 330 11.25 15.36 2.33
N LYS A 331 12.28 14.68 1.80
CA LYS A 331 13.60 14.57 2.46
C LYS A 331 14.34 15.90 2.58
N ASN A 332 14.11 16.83 1.65
CA ASN A 332 14.73 18.15 1.70
C ASN A 332 14.08 19.07 2.74
N ARG A 333 12.78 18.90 3.03
CA ARG A 333 12.06 19.62 4.11
C ARG A 333 12.40 19.02 5.47
N ARG A 334 13.50 19.44 6.08
CA ARG A 334 14.01 18.89 7.34
C ARG A 334 14.62 19.96 8.23
N VAL A 335 14.91 19.56 9.45
CA VAL A 335 15.76 20.31 10.40
C VAL A 335 17.00 19.47 10.69
N GLU A 336 18.17 20.08 10.77
CA GLU A 336 19.41 19.43 11.17
C GLU A 336 19.92 20.03 12.50
N LEU A 337 20.54 19.19 13.33
CA LEU A 337 21.30 19.64 14.50
C LEU A 337 22.79 19.44 14.22
N LEU A 338 23.59 20.49 14.44
CA LEU A 338 25.03 20.48 14.29
C LEU A 338 25.70 20.99 15.58
N PRO A 339 26.72 20.34 16.12
CA PRO A 339 27.56 20.90 17.15
C PRO A 339 28.16 22.26 16.75
N GLN A 340 28.28 23.15 17.76
CA GLN A 340 29.00 24.45 17.59
C GLN A 340 30.46 24.27 17.78
#